data_3450ea89e4fe50aeb56af63e66cd5e51
#
_entry.id   3450ea89e4fe50aeb56af63e66cd5e51
#
_cell.length_a   1.000
_cell.length_b   1.000
_cell.length_c   1.000
_cell.angle_alpha   90.00
_cell.angle_beta   90.00
_cell.angle_gamma   90.00
#
_symmetry.space_group_name_H-M   'P 1'
#
loop_
_entity.id
_entity.type
_entity.pdbx_description
1 polymer ?
#
loop_
_entity_poly.entity_id
_entity_poly.type
_entity_poly.pdbx_seq_one_letter_code
_entity_poly.pdbx_strand_id
1 'polypeptide(L)'
;MTPRADFVSQDYFRDPGAGIEKLRTLGPVVEVRFPIIGKLWTTTTQALGDQVLKDTATFTMRKENGDVAGLQWWMPGIVRTLATSMLSMDEPDHKRLRDIVDEAFRRRAVLDMEPHIQAMGDELADQLFAEGSPADLVERYARKLPLSVISELLGLPLADRAKFTAWAAGFTRFTGALGFLGMIPKMLAMKRYIEQHLETIRRQGGEGLIAEIVRVEKDGGQISRNEIVAMVFLLLFAGHETTTHLISGSVFELLKNPDLRDWLEEDWSRVDLAVEEFLRFITPVQFTKPRYVRKDIELGGVKLAKGDKIMVMLAAANMDPRANPDPDRLDLQRKPNRHIAFGTGIHFCLGHQLARIEGRCALKSLFRRWPALTLAVDPSEITWRKRPGLKAIDHLPVAPGS
;
A
#
# COMPACT_ATOMS: atom_id res chain seq x y z
N MET A 1 -7.25 30.23 9.70
CA MET A 1 -7.73 29.39 8.59
C MET A 1 -6.95 28.09 8.60
N THR A 2 -7.61 26.94 8.70
CA THR A 2 -6.94 25.62 8.60
C THR A 2 -6.23 25.54 7.25
N PRO A 3 -4.92 25.23 7.20
CA PRO A 3 -4.20 25.16 5.94
C PRO A 3 -4.84 24.12 5.02
N ARG A 4 -5.18 24.53 3.81
CA ARG A 4 -5.66 23.62 2.79
C ARG A 4 -4.41 23.01 2.12
N ALA A 5 -3.83 22.01 2.77
CA ALA A 5 -2.72 21.30 2.17
C ALA A 5 -3.25 20.50 0.97
N ASP A 6 -2.61 20.67 -0.16
CA ASP A 6 -2.95 19.97 -1.40
C ASP A 6 -2.13 18.68 -1.48
N PHE A 7 -2.73 17.59 -1.02
CA PHE A 7 -2.11 16.25 -1.04
C PHE A 7 -2.42 15.44 -2.31
N VAL A 8 -2.98 16.08 -3.35
CA VAL A 8 -3.41 15.40 -4.58
C VAL A 8 -3.00 16.13 -5.85
N SER A 9 -2.25 17.25 -5.76
CA SER A 9 -1.71 17.92 -6.93
C SER A 9 -0.56 17.14 -7.55
N GLN A 10 -0.33 17.37 -8.83
CA GLN A 10 0.84 16.83 -9.53
C GLN A 10 2.14 17.35 -8.91
N ASP A 11 2.16 18.62 -8.51
CA ASP A 11 3.33 19.24 -7.89
C ASP A 11 3.69 18.58 -6.56
N TYR A 12 2.68 18.28 -5.70
CA TYR A 12 2.90 17.55 -4.46
C TYR A 12 3.47 16.15 -4.72
N PHE A 13 2.92 15.40 -5.69
CA PHE A 13 3.40 14.05 -5.96
C PHE A 13 4.77 14.02 -6.63
N ARG A 14 5.09 15.06 -7.42
CA ARG A 14 6.41 15.20 -8.06
C ARG A 14 7.49 15.53 -7.03
N ASP A 15 7.19 16.44 -6.12
CA ASP A 15 8.08 16.88 -5.03
C ASP A 15 7.30 16.97 -3.71
N PRO A 16 7.10 15.84 -3.01
CA PRO A 16 6.42 15.86 -1.71
C PRO A 16 7.24 16.59 -0.62
N GLY A 17 8.56 16.69 -0.77
CA GLY A 17 9.45 17.33 0.20
C GLY A 17 9.07 18.77 0.48
N ALA A 18 8.89 19.59 -0.56
CA ALA A 18 8.48 20.98 -0.43
C ALA A 18 7.12 21.14 0.28
N GLY A 19 6.15 20.29 -0.04
CA GLY A 19 4.83 20.28 0.60
C GLY A 19 4.90 19.87 2.07
N ILE A 20 5.70 18.86 2.39
CA ILE A 20 5.92 18.35 3.75
C ILE A 20 6.65 19.40 4.60
N GLU A 21 7.68 20.04 4.06
CA GLU A 21 8.42 21.06 4.78
C GLU A 21 7.51 22.26 5.14
N LYS A 22 6.67 22.69 4.22
CA LYS A 22 5.66 23.71 4.49
C LYS A 22 4.71 23.33 5.63
N LEU A 23 4.31 22.05 5.72
CA LEU A 23 3.51 21.58 6.86
C LEU A 23 4.33 21.56 8.15
N ARG A 24 5.58 21.15 8.09
CA ARG A 24 6.48 21.07 9.25
C ARG A 24 6.74 22.44 9.88
N THR A 25 6.79 23.52 9.07
CA THR A 25 6.90 24.89 9.59
C THR A 25 5.68 25.32 10.41
N LEU A 26 4.51 24.71 10.23
CA LEU A 26 3.30 24.99 11.01
C LEU A 26 3.28 24.28 12.36
N GLY A 27 4.11 23.27 12.53
CA GLY A 27 4.25 22.53 13.81
C GLY A 27 4.38 21.03 13.63
N PRO A 28 4.65 20.32 14.73
CA PRO A 28 4.81 18.87 14.73
C PRO A 28 3.49 18.09 14.62
N VAL A 29 2.36 18.73 14.96
CA VAL A 29 0.99 18.23 14.77
C VAL A 29 0.18 19.38 14.16
N VAL A 30 -0.45 19.14 13.02
CA VAL A 30 -1.10 20.18 12.22
C VAL A 30 -2.53 19.76 11.89
N GLU A 31 -3.49 20.71 12.01
CA GLU A 31 -4.85 20.49 11.50
C GLU A 31 -4.86 20.65 9.98
N VAL A 32 -5.35 19.62 9.28
CA VAL A 32 -5.48 19.63 7.82
C VAL A 32 -6.90 19.26 7.40
N ARG A 33 -7.26 19.60 6.16
CA ARG A 33 -8.52 19.17 5.56
C ARG A 33 -8.27 18.05 4.55
N PHE A 34 -8.64 16.84 4.91
CA PHE A 34 -8.49 15.68 4.04
C PHE A 34 -9.78 15.43 3.23
N PRO A 35 -9.69 15.09 1.94
CA PRO A 35 -10.86 14.79 1.12
C PRO A 35 -11.75 13.73 1.76
N ILE A 36 -13.08 13.89 1.68
CA ILE A 36 -14.12 12.99 2.20
C ILE A 36 -14.18 12.96 3.74
N ILE A 37 -13.03 12.89 4.43
CA ILE A 37 -12.95 12.73 5.89
C ILE A 37 -13.19 14.08 6.61
N GLY A 38 -12.87 15.19 5.93
CA GLY A 38 -12.98 16.54 6.49
C GLY A 38 -11.75 16.96 7.28
N LYS A 39 -11.95 17.74 8.34
CA LYS A 39 -10.88 18.21 9.23
C LYS A 39 -10.35 17.07 10.07
N LEU A 40 -9.03 17.00 10.21
CA LEU A 40 -8.32 16.06 11.07
C LEU A 40 -6.91 16.59 11.38
N TRP A 41 -6.30 16.03 12.39
CA TRP A 41 -4.91 16.28 12.75
C TRP A 41 -3.96 15.33 11.99
N THR A 42 -2.75 15.79 11.71
CA THR A 42 -1.69 14.93 11.17
C THR A 42 -0.35 15.23 11.83
N THR A 43 0.49 14.21 11.95
CA THR A 43 1.86 14.35 12.44
C THR A 43 2.80 14.68 11.29
N THR A 44 3.82 15.52 11.55
CA THR A 44 4.86 15.89 10.58
C THR A 44 6.24 15.32 10.95
N THR A 45 6.33 14.54 12.02
CA THR A 45 7.56 13.96 12.54
C THR A 45 7.43 12.47 12.76
N GLN A 46 8.54 11.74 12.63
CA GLN A 46 8.55 10.29 12.83
C GLN A 46 8.23 9.91 14.28
N ALA A 47 8.82 10.59 15.25
CA ALA A 47 8.63 10.28 16.68
C ALA A 47 7.16 10.36 17.09
N LEU A 48 6.43 11.41 16.68
CA LEU A 48 5.01 11.55 16.97
C LEU A 48 4.16 10.58 16.15
N GLY A 49 4.56 10.28 14.92
CA GLY A 49 3.93 9.23 14.13
C GLY A 49 3.99 7.88 14.84
N ASP A 50 5.15 7.50 15.31
CA ASP A 50 5.39 6.28 16.09
C ASP A 50 4.54 6.26 17.38
N GLN A 51 4.49 7.37 18.10
CA GLN A 51 3.68 7.50 19.32
C GLN A 51 2.20 7.24 19.02
N VAL A 52 1.64 7.91 17.99
CA VAL A 52 0.23 7.73 17.59
C VAL A 52 -0.08 6.30 17.16
N LEU A 53 0.84 5.64 16.47
CA LEU A 53 0.62 4.29 15.96
C LEU A 53 0.74 3.22 17.04
N LYS A 54 1.56 3.44 18.07
CA LYS A 54 1.82 2.48 19.16
C LYS A 54 0.87 2.64 20.35
N ASP A 55 0.37 3.86 20.62
CA ASP A 55 -0.56 4.12 21.71
C ASP A 55 -2.01 3.81 21.33
N THR A 56 -2.35 2.52 21.36
CA THR A 56 -3.70 2.03 21.05
C THR A 56 -4.73 2.34 22.13
N ALA A 57 -4.29 2.71 23.34
CA ALA A 57 -5.18 3.11 24.42
C ALA A 57 -5.76 4.52 24.18
N THR A 58 -4.98 5.40 23.57
CA THR A 58 -5.38 6.78 23.27
C THR A 58 -5.92 6.96 21.86
N PHE A 59 -5.37 6.25 20.87
CA PHE A 59 -5.70 6.42 19.45
C PHE A 59 -6.31 5.14 18.88
N THR A 60 -7.62 5.15 18.62
CA THR A 60 -8.40 3.97 18.21
C THR A 60 -9.01 4.12 16.83
N MET A 61 -9.20 2.98 16.14
CA MET A 61 -9.88 2.94 14.84
C MET A 61 -11.39 3.11 14.98
N ARG A 62 -11.96 2.79 16.15
CA ARG A 62 -13.39 2.82 16.42
C ARG A 62 -13.73 3.62 17.66
N LYS A 63 -14.92 4.24 17.65
CA LYS A 63 -15.57 4.77 18.84
C LYS A 63 -16.24 3.65 19.64
N GLU A 64 -16.62 3.97 20.88
CA GLU A 64 -17.35 3.06 21.76
C GLU A 64 -18.70 2.59 21.18
N ASN A 65 -19.36 3.43 20.35
CA ASN A 65 -20.58 3.09 19.63
C ASN A 65 -20.34 2.26 18.32
N GLY A 66 -19.10 1.86 18.04
CA GLY A 66 -18.73 1.07 16.88
C GLY A 66 -18.42 1.87 15.60
N ASP A 67 -18.57 3.20 15.61
CA ASP A 67 -18.24 4.03 14.45
C ASP A 67 -16.78 3.92 14.09
N VAL A 68 -16.51 3.57 12.82
CA VAL A 68 -15.15 3.42 12.28
C VAL A 68 -14.62 4.76 11.79
N ALA A 69 -13.41 5.10 12.17
CA ALA A 69 -12.77 6.34 11.74
C ALA A 69 -12.64 6.43 10.21
N GLY A 70 -13.11 7.55 9.65
CA GLY A 70 -13.11 7.79 8.19
C GLY A 70 -14.30 7.21 7.45
N LEU A 71 -15.10 6.33 8.05
CA LEU A 71 -16.34 5.85 7.45
C LEU A 71 -17.45 6.88 7.62
N GLN A 72 -18.22 7.11 6.55
CA GLN A 72 -19.34 8.06 6.58
C GLN A 72 -20.67 7.30 6.57
N TRP A 73 -21.68 7.85 7.21
CA TRP A 73 -23.00 7.23 7.34
C TRP A 73 -23.71 6.96 6.00
N TRP A 74 -23.41 7.77 4.97
CA TRP A 74 -23.98 7.67 3.62
C TRP A 74 -23.27 6.64 2.73
N MET A 75 -22.17 6.05 3.18
CA MET A 75 -21.44 5.06 2.40
C MET A 75 -22.24 3.77 2.23
N PRO A 76 -22.20 3.13 1.04
CA PRO A 76 -22.92 1.90 0.76
C PRO A 76 -22.57 0.77 1.74
N GLY A 77 -23.54 -0.13 1.97
CA GLY A 77 -23.38 -1.27 2.90
C GLY A 77 -22.16 -2.14 2.62
N ILE A 78 -21.80 -2.33 1.34
CA ILE A 78 -20.59 -3.07 0.96
C ILE A 78 -19.31 -2.44 1.54
N VAL A 79 -19.21 -1.11 1.59
CA VAL A 79 -18.06 -0.41 2.18
C VAL A 79 -18.01 -0.65 3.69
N ARG A 80 -19.16 -0.72 4.35
CA ARG A 80 -19.25 -1.05 5.79
C ARG A 80 -18.83 -2.49 6.04
N THR A 81 -19.22 -3.44 5.17
CA THR A 81 -18.75 -4.82 5.26
C THR A 81 -17.22 -4.89 5.15
N LEU A 82 -16.60 -4.15 4.22
CA LEU A 82 -15.16 -4.11 4.10
C LEU A 82 -14.45 -3.47 5.32
N ALA A 83 -15.17 -2.62 6.05
CA ALA A 83 -14.67 -2.05 7.32
C ALA A 83 -14.70 -3.05 8.48
N THR A 84 -15.17 -4.29 8.30
CA THR A 84 -15.01 -5.39 9.27
C THR A 84 -13.70 -6.15 9.11
N SER A 85 -12.80 -5.70 8.25
CA SER A 85 -11.44 -6.24 8.16
C SER A 85 -10.57 -5.79 9.34
N MET A 86 -9.53 -6.56 9.66
CA MET A 86 -8.58 -6.25 10.75
C MET A 86 -7.99 -4.84 10.65
N LEU A 87 -7.85 -4.27 9.45
CA LEU A 87 -7.32 -2.91 9.26
C LEU A 87 -8.19 -1.80 9.88
N SER A 88 -9.42 -2.10 10.25
CA SER A 88 -10.37 -1.13 10.83
C SER A 88 -10.83 -1.56 12.24
N MET A 89 -10.08 -2.43 12.87
CA MET A 89 -10.36 -2.94 14.21
C MET A 89 -9.27 -2.54 15.19
N ASP A 90 -9.69 -2.42 16.45
CA ASP A 90 -8.81 -2.31 17.61
C ASP A 90 -8.77 -3.66 18.34
N GLU A 91 -7.90 -3.81 19.34
CA GLU A 91 -7.89 -4.99 20.17
C GLU A 91 -9.17 -5.08 21.03
N PRO A 92 -9.66 -6.30 21.33
CA PRO A 92 -9.07 -7.62 21.02
C PRO A 92 -9.39 -8.16 19.61
N ASP A 93 -10.35 -7.60 18.89
CA ASP A 93 -10.80 -8.12 17.60
C ASP A 93 -9.71 -8.06 16.53
N HIS A 94 -8.88 -7.01 16.53
CA HIS A 94 -7.74 -6.92 15.63
C HIS A 94 -6.80 -8.11 15.84
N LYS A 95 -6.40 -8.40 17.10
CA LYS A 95 -5.48 -9.51 17.40
C LYS A 95 -6.04 -10.84 16.97
N ARG A 96 -7.33 -11.11 17.23
CA ARG A 96 -8.01 -12.36 16.84
C ARG A 96 -7.91 -12.61 15.34
N LEU A 97 -8.23 -11.61 14.51
CA LEU A 97 -8.15 -11.75 13.05
C LEU A 97 -6.71 -11.77 12.55
N ARG A 98 -5.84 -10.99 13.20
CA ARG A 98 -4.41 -10.93 12.84
C ARG A 98 -3.73 -12.28 13.06
N ASP A 99 -3.96 -12.93 14.20
CA ASP A 99 -3.36 -14.23 14.53
C ASP A 99 -3.75 -15.30 13.51
N ILE A 100 -5.01 -15.32 13.04
CA ILE A 100 -5.48 -16.25 12.01
C ILE A 100 -4.71 -16.06 10.70
N VAL A 101 -4.53 -14.83 10.28
CA VAL A 101 -3.87 -14.53 9.00
C VAL A 101 -2.36 -14.69 9.11
N ASP A 102 -1.74 -14.26 10.22
CA ASP A 102 -0.29 -14.46 10.47
C ASP A 102 0.09 -15.94 10.46
N GLU A 103 -0.75 -16.82 11.05
CA GLU A 103 -0.53 -18.25 11.01
C GLU A 103 -0.58 -18.82 9.59
N ALA A 104 -1.57 -18.39 8.81
CA ALA A 104 -1.70 -18.81 7.42
C ALA A 104 -0.55 -18.30 6.53
N PHE A 105 -0.06 -17.08 6.76
CA PHE A 105 1.13 -16.54 6.09
C PHE A 105 2.41 -17.29 6.47
N ARG A 106 2.59 -17.66 7.75
CA ARG A 106 3.74 -18.47 8.20
C ARG A 106 3.77 -19.85 7.56
N ARG A 107 2.61 -20.51 7.47
CA ARG A 107 2.50 -21.84 6.83
C ARG A 107 2.88 -21.82 5.35
N ARG A 108 2.71 -20.69 4.68
CA ARG A 108 3.07 -20.51 3.27
C ARG A 108 4.55 -20.18 3.04
N ALA A 109 5.35 -20.04 4.10
CA ALA A 109 6.79 -19.76 4.00
C ALA A 109 7.09 -18.69 2.92
N VAL A 110 6.61 -17.45 3.16
CA VAL A 110 6.71 -16.36 2.18
C VAL A 110 8.14 -16.18 1.63
N LEU A 111 9.15 -16.49 2.45
CA LEU A 111 10.55 -16.42 2.02
C LEU A 111 10.89 -17.49 0.97
N ASP A 112 10.25 -18.66 1.02
CA ASP A 112 10.48 -19.73 0.05
C ASP A 112 9.81 -19.46 -1.30
N MET A 113 8.94 -18.42 -1.38
CA MET A 113 8.34 -17.99 -2.64
C MET A 113 9.28 -17.17 -3.53
N GLU A 114 10.42 -16.72 -3.02
CA GLU A 114 11.31 -15.81 -3.77
C GLU A 114 11.74 -16.38 -5.13
N PRO A 115 12.19 -17.64 -5.29
CA PRO A 115 12.56 -18.18 -6.59
C PRO A 115 11.39 -18.19 -7.58
N HIS A 116 10.18 -18.46 -7.10
CA HIS A 116 8.98 -18.45 -7.91
C HIS A 116 8.57 -17.03 -8.32
N ILE A 117 8.65 -16.06 -7.40
CA ILE A 117 8.40 -14.64 -7.69
C ILE A 117 9.43 -14.10 -8.69
N GLN A 118 10.71 -14.53 -8.56
CA GLN A 118 11.76 -14.19 -9.52
C GLN A 118 11.40 -14.70 -10.93
N ALA A 119 11.01 -15.98 -11.05
CA ALA A 119 10.60 -16.56 -12.33
C ALA A 119 9.39 -15.84 -12.97
N MET A 120 8.39 -15.47 -12.16
CA MET A 120 7.27 -14.64 -12.63
C MET A 120 7.73 -13.26 -13.12
N GLY A 121 8.67 -12.65 -12.40
CA GLY A 121 9.26 -11.36 -12.78
C GLY A 121 10.01 -11.45 -14.11
N ASP A 122 10.78 -12.52 -14.32
CA ASP A 122 11.54 -12.77 -15.54
C ASP A 122 10.58 -12.96 -16.74
N GLU A 123 9.53 -13.78 -16.58
CA GLU A 123 8.50 -13.97 -17.62
C GLU A 123 7.80 -12.65 -18.00
N LEU A 124 7.42 -11.85 -17.02
CA LEU A 124 6.78 -10.56 -17.26
C LEU A 124 7.73 -9.54 -17.90
N ALA A 125 9.03 -9.57 -17.56
CA ALA A 125 10.04 -8.75 -18.20
C ALA A 125 10.23 -9.13 -19.67
N ASP A 126 10.24 -10.43 -20.00
CA ASP A 126 10.29 -10.92 -21.38
C ASP A 126 9.09 -10.45 -22.22
N GLN A 127 7.90 -10.38 -21.59
CA GLN A 127 6.66 -9.97 -22.23
C GLN A 127 6.44 -8.46 -22.33
N LEU A 128 7.28 -7.63 -21.69
CA LEU A 128 7.04 -6.18 -21.55
C LEU A 128 6.77 -5.49 -22.89
N PHE A 129 7.56 -5.81 -23.92
CA PHE A 129 7.46 -5.22 -25.27
C PHE A 129 6.79 -6.12 -26.30
N ALA A 130 6.13 -7.21 -25.89
CA ALA A 130 5.48 -8.15 -26.83
C ALA A 130 4.39 -7.50 -27.71
N GLU A 131 3.74 -6.45 -27.20
CA GLU A 131 2.72 -5.68 -27.94
C GLU A 131 3.29 -4.38 -28.55
N GLY A 132 4.62 -4.24 -28.62
CA GLY A 132 5.32 -3.07 -29.19
C GLY A 132 5.90 -2.10 -28.17
N SER A 133 6.63 -1.11 -28.67
CA SER A 133 7.29 -0.03 -27.93
C SER A 133 6.75 1.32 -28.42
N PRO A 134 6.54 2.33 -27.53
CA PRO A 134 6.77 2.24 -26.10
C PRO A 134 5.75 1.37 -25.36
N ALA A 135 6.13 0.84 -24.19
CA ALA A 135 5.27 0.04 -23.31
C ALA A 135 4.96 0.79 -22.03
N ASP A 136 3.73 0.68 -21.52
CA ASP A 136 3.38 1.16 -20.18
C ASP A 136 3.85 0.15 -19.12
N LEU A 137 4.94 0.46 -18.44
CA LEU A 137 5.52 -0.39 -17.40
C LEU A 137 4.55 -0.63 -16.23
N VAL A 138 3.72 0.35 -15.88
CA VAL A 138 2.75 0.19 -14.78
C VAL A 138 1.75 -0.92 -15.11
N GLU A 139 1.17 -0.90 -16.30
CA GLU A 139 0.12 -1.85 -16.69
C GLU A 139 0.68 -3.21 -17.10
N ARG A 140 1.82 -3.23 -17.80
CA ARG A 140 2.35 -4.47 -18.39
C ARG A 140 3.27 -5.25 -17.48
N TYR A 141 3.85 -4.60 -16.45
CA TYR A 141 4.84 -5.21 -15.56
C TYR A 141 4.52 -5.00 -14.08
N ALA A 142 4.62 -3.74 -13.59
CA ALA A 142 4.60 -3.43 -12.17
C ALA A 142 3.31 -3.83 -11.46
N ARG A 143 2.16 -3.83 -12.14
CA ARG A 143 0.87 -4.26 -11.60
C ARG A 143 0.69 -5.78 -11.69
N LYS A 144 1.17 -6.39 -12.78
CA LYS A 144 0.93 -7.81 -13.03
C LYS A 144 1.63 -8.70 -12.01
N LEU A 145 2.87 -8.38 -11.63
CA LEU A 145 3.64 -9.19 -10.70
C LEU A 145 2.97 -9.30 -9.32
N PRO A 146 2.72 -8.21 -8.58
CA PRO A 146 2.09 -8.30 -7.26
C PRO A 146 0.68 -8.89 -7.29
N LEU A 147 -0.09 -8.59 -8.34
CA LEU A 147 -1.43 -9.15 -8.49
C LEU A 147 -1.39 -10.67 -8.72
N SER A 148 -0.42 -11.17 -9.48
CA SER A 148 -0.22 -12.61 -9.68
C SER A 148 0.18 -13.29 -8.38
N VAL A 149 1.16 -12.73 -7.67
CA VAL A 149 1.67 -13.27 -6.41
C VAL A 149 0.57 -13.33 -5.34
N ILE A 150 -0.17 -12.24 -5.13
CA ILE A 150 -1.23 -12.24 -4.11
C ILE A 150 -2.40 -13.17 -4.48
N SER A 151 -2.74 -13.27 -5.77
CA SER A 151 -3.79 -14.18 -6.24
C SER A 151 -3.40 -15.64 -5.97
N GLU A 152 -2.16 -16.01 -6.21
CA GLU A 152 -1.65 -17.35 -5.95
C GLU A 152 -1.56 -17.63 -4.45
N LEU A 153 -1.04 -16.69 -3.66
CA LEU A 153 -0.99 -16.80 -2.20
C LEU A 153 -2.38 -17.04 -1.60
N LEU A 154 -3.39 -16.35 -2.14
CA LEU A 154 -4.78 -16.56 -1.72
C LEU A 154 -5.38 -17.90 -2.17
N GLY A 155 -4.78 -18.58 -3.15
CA GLY A 155 -5.31 -19.80 -3.75
C GLY A 155 -6.42 -19.53 -4.77
N LEU A 156 -6.37 -18.38 -5.44
CA LEU A 156 -7.35 -18.04 -6.47
C LEU A 156 -6.97 -18.69 -7.82
N PRO A 157 -7.96 -19.23 -8.58
CA PRO A 157 -7.69 -19.88 -9.87
C PRO A 157 -6.97 -18.97 -10.85
N LEU A 158 -5.94 -19.48 -11.53
CA LEU A 158 -5.18 -18.77 -12.56
C LEU A 158 -6.07 -18.22 -13.69
N ALA A 159 -7.08 -19.00 -14.08
CA ALA A 159 -8.06 -18.63 -15.11
C ALA A 159 -8.86 -17.36 -14.76
N ASP A 160 -8.95 -17.02 -13.49
CA ASP A 160 -9.72 -15.86 -13.02
C ASP A 160 -8.86 -14.60 -12.83
N ARG A 161 -7.54 -14.67 -13.03
CA ARG A 161 -6.64 -13.51 -12.90
C ARG A 161 -7.09 -12.29 -13.70
N ALA A 162 -7.59 -12.52 -14.94
CA ALA A 162 -8.10 -11.43 -15.78
C ALA A 162 -9.31 -10.70 -15.13
N LYS A 163 -10.17 -11.41 -14.42
CA LYS A 163 -11.30 -10.82 -13.69
C LYS A 163 -10.80 -9.93 -12.55
N PHE A 164 -9.81 -10.41 -11.78
CA PHE A 164 -9.21 -9.63 -10.69
C PHE A 164 -8.50 -8.39 -11.20
N THR A 165 -7.76 -8.49 -12.33
CA THR A 165 -7.14 -7.36 -12.99
C THR A 165 -8.18 -6.31 -13.40
N ALA A 166 -9.31 -6.73 -13.99
CA ALA A 166 -10.38 -5.82 -14.39
C ALA A 166 -11.07 -5.16 -13.19
N TRP A 167 -11.27 -5.88 -12.09
CA TRP A 167 -11.81 -5.32 -10.86
C TRP A 167 -10.82 -4.36 -10.20
N ALA A 168 -9.54 -4.75 -10.06
CA ALA A 168 -8.48 -3.92 -9.51
C ALA A 168 -8.35 -2.60 -10.28
N ALA A 169 -8.29 -2.64 -11.62
CA ALA A 169 -8.26 -1.45 -12.46
C ALA A 169 -9.48 -0.53 -12.23
N GLY A 170 -10.65 -1.11 -11.92
CA GLY A 170 -11.83 -0.33 -11.59
C GLY A 170 -11.73 0.43 -10.28
N PHE A 171 -11.02 -0.12 -9.29
CA PHE A 171 -10.80 0.52 -7.99
C PHE A 171 -9.73 1.61 -8.02
N THR A 172 -8.82 1.56 -8.98
CA THR A 172 -7.69 2.49 -9.06
C THR A 172 -8.00 3.73 -9.89
N ARG A 173 -8.99 3.68 -10.77
CA ARG A 173 -9.29 4.74 -11.76
C ARG A 173 -10.41 5.70 -11.37
N PHE A 174 -11.03 5.55 -10.19
CA PHE A 174 -12.13 6.44 -9.83
C PHE A 174 -11.63 7.78 -9.26
N THR A 175 -12.23 8.86 -9.73
CA THR A 175 -12.08 10.21 -9.16
C THR A 175 -13.47 10.79 -8.89
N GLY A 176 -13.67 11.34 -7.68
CA GLY A 176 -14.92 11.98 -7.28
C GLY A 176 -16.08 11.03 -6.99
N ALA A 177 -17.26 11.60 -6.68
CA ALA A 177 -18.43 10.86 -6.24
C ALA A 177 -19.02 9.92 -7.31
N LEU A 178 -19.05 10.36 -8.58
CA LEU A 178 -19.55 9.54 -9.69
C LEU A 178 -18.67 8.32 -9.95
N GLY A 179 -17.35 8.49 -9.87
CA GLY A 179 -16.41 7.36 -9.97
C GLY A 179 -16.59 6.36 -8.84
N PHE A 180 -16.86 6.83 -7.62
CA PHE A 180 -17.17 5.98 -6.47
C PHE A 180 -18.45 5.16 -6.69
N LEU A 181 -19.53 5.76 -7.22
CA LEU A 181 -20.75 5.03 -7.53
C LEU A 181 -20.53 3.95 -8.61
N GLY A 182 -19.72 4.24 -9.63
CA GLY A 182 -19.36 3.28 -10.68
C GLY A 182 -18.52 2.09 -10.18
N MET A 183 -17.92 2.19 -9.00
CA MET A 183 -17.16 1.12 -8.37
C MET A 183 -18.06 0.09 -7.66
N ILE A 184 -19.25 0.49 -7.20
CA ILE A 184 -20.13 -0.37 -6.40
C ILE A 184 -20.47 -1.70 -7.11
N PRO A 185 -20.86 -1.72 -8.40
CA PRO A 185 -21.17 -2.98 -9.10
C PRO A 185 -19.97 -3.93 -9.13
N LYS A 186 -18.74 -3.41 -9.30
CA LYS A 186 -17.51 -4.21 -9.30
C LYS A 186 -17.20 -4.78 -7.91
N MET A 187 -17.41 -4.01 -6.85
CA MET A 187 -17.29 -4.48 -5.47
C MET A 187 -18.29 -5.61 -5.18
N LEU A 188 -19.54 -5.48 -5.62
CA LEU A 188 -20.57 -6.51 -5.45
C LEU A 188 -20.26 -7.77 -6.26
N ALA A 189 -19.75 -7.62 -7.49
CA ALA A 189 -19.33 -8.76 -8.30
C ALA A 189 -18.17 -9.53 -7.65
N MET A 190 -17.16 -8.81 -7.16
CA MET A 190 -16.03 -9.39 -6.45
C MET A 190 -16.47 -10.07 -5.14
N LYS A 191 -17.37 -9.43 -4.37
CA LYS A 191 -17.94 -10.04 -3.15
C LYS A 191 -18.61 -11.37 -3.46
N ARG A 192 -19.49 -11.42 -4.47
CA ARG A 192 -20.17 -12.65 -4.90
C ARG A 192 -19.18 -13.73 -5.33
N TYR A 193 -18.14 -13.35 -6.08
CA TYR A 193 -17.11 -14.28 -6.48
C TYR A 193 -16.38 -14.88 -5.27
N ILE A 194 -15.95 -14.05 -4.32
CA ILE A 194 -15.28 -14.53 -3.09
C ILE A 194 -16.21 -15.46 -2.32
N GLU A 195 -17.49 -15.11 -2.16
CA GLU A 195 -18.46 -15.94 -1.46
C GLU A 195 -18.66 -17.31 -2.15
N GLN A 196 -18.74 -17.35 -3.48
CA GLN A 196 -18.81 -18.58 -4.26
C GLN A 196 -17.55 -19.42 -4.14
N HIS A 197 -16.38 -18.79 -4.16
CA HIS A 197 -15.10 -19.48 -4.02
C HIS A 197 -14.95 -20.08 -2.61
N LEU A 198 -15.37 -19.36 -1.57
CA LEU A 198 -15.44 -19.88 -0.20
C LEU A 198 -16.32 -21.12 -0.10
N GLU A 199 -17.50 -21.14 -0.73
CA GLU A 199 -18.38 -22.31 -0.75
C GLU A 199 -17.74 -23.50 -1.48
N THR A 200 -17.02 -23.25 -2.55
CA THR A 200 -16.27 -24.28 -3.27
C THR A 200 -15.20 -24.91 -2.37
N ILE A 201 -14.40 -24.07 -1.70
CA ILE A 201 -13.35 -24.56 -0.77
C ILE A 201 -13.97 -25.33 0.41
N ARG A 202 -15.12 -24.89 0.95
CA ARG A 202 -15.80 -25.60 2.04
C ARG A 202 -16.26 -27.00 1.64
N ARG A 203 -16.66 -27.19 0.38
CA ARG A 203 -17.17 -28.49 -0.13
C ARG A 203 -16.05 -29.41 -0.62
N GLN A 204 -15.08 -28.86 -1.32
CA GLN A 204 -14.09 -29.63 -2.09
C GLN A 204 -12.69 -29.59 -1.47
N GLY A 205 -12.49 -28.72 -0.47
CA GLY A 205 -11.15 -28.35 -0.02
C GLY A 205 -10.49 -27.38 -0.99
N GLY A 206 -9.22 -27.07 -0.76
CA GLY A 206 -8.44 -26.17 -1.60
C GLY A 206 -7.07 -25.90 -1.00
N GLU A 207 -6.30 -25.11 -1.72
CA GLU A 207 -5.00 -24.61 -1.30
C GLU A 207 -5.03 -23.10 -1.16
N GLY A 208 -4.00 -22.53 -0.54
CA GLY A 208 -3.86 -21.10 -0.37
C GLY A 208 -4.43 -20.59 0.94
N LEU A 209 -4.21 -19.31 1.15
CA LEU A 209 -4.56 -18.61 2.40
C LEU A 209 -6.07 -18.70 2.70
N ILE A 210 -6.92 -18.61 1.68
CA ILE A 210 -8.37 -18.71 1.86
C ILE A 210 -8.76 -20.08 2.41
N ALA A 211 -8.12 -21.15 1.91
CA ALA A 211 -8.38 -22.51 2.39
C ALA A 211 -7.93 -22.69 3.85
N GLU A 212 -6.79 -22.08 4.23
CA GLU A 212 -6.32 -22.11 5.62
C GLU A 212 -7.30 -21.38 6.55
N ILE A 213 -7.78 -20.21 6.17
CA ILE A 213 -8.77 -19.45 6.96
C ILE A 213 -10.08 -20.26 7.11
N VAL A 214 -10.52 -20.95 6.05
CA VAL A 214 -11.70 -21.83 6.10
C VAL A 214 -11.47 -23.04 7.00
N ARG A 215 -10.26 -23.59 7.07
CA ARG A 215 -9.93 -24.67 8.03
C ARG A 215 -10.04 -24.18 9.47
N VAL A 216 -9.46 -22.99 9.76
CA VAL A 216 -9.57 -22.37 11.09
C VAL A 216 -11.04 -22.15 11.48
N GLU A 217 -11.89 -21.68 10.55
CA GLU A 217 -13.33 -21.53 10.78
C GLU A 217 -14.00 -22.88 11.14
N LYS A 218 -13.67 -23.97 10.40
CA LYS A 218 -14.23 -25.30 10.64
C LYS A 218 -13.78 -25.91 11.96
N ASP A 219 -12.57 -25.61 12.38
CA ASP A 219 -11.97 -26.10 13.63
C ASP A 219 -12.44 -25.30 14.86
N GLY A 220 -13.50 -24.49 14.71
CA GLY A 220 -14.10 -23.71 15.79
C GLY A 220 -13.45 -22.34 16.03
N GLY A 221 -12.60 -21.89 15.12
CA GLY A 221 -12.01 -20.55 15.14
C GLY A 221 -13.08 -19.46 15.04
N GLN A 222 -12.93 -18.41 15.86
CA GLN A 222 -13.87 -17.29 15.92
C GLN A 222 -13.67 -16.33 14.75
N ILE A 223 -14.14 -16.69 13.58
CA ILE A 223 -14.16 -15.80 12.41
C ILE A 223 -15.49 -15.94 11.66
N SER A 224 -16.15 -14.83 11.37
CA SER A 224 -17.40 -14.82 10.63
C SER A 224 -17.16 -14.82 9.12
N ARG A 225 -18.15 -15.30 8.35
CA ARG A 225 -18.13 -15.24 6.88
C ARG A 225 -17.86 -13.83 6.33
N ASN A 226 -18.45 -12.80 6.94
CA ASN A 226 -18.24 -11.42 6.52
C ASN A 226 -16.80 -10.96 6.79
N GLU A 227 -16.21 -11.37 7.90
CA GLU A 227 -14.81 -11.08 8.20
C GLU A 227 -13.87 -11.79 7.21
N ILE A 228 -14.13 -13.04 6.83
CA ILE A 228 -13.35 -13.74 5.80
C ILE A 228 -13.42 -12.97 4.48
N VAL A 229 -14.61 -12.60 4.03
CA VAL A 229 -14.80 -11.81 2.80
C VAL A 229 -14.04 -10.48 2.89
N ALA A 230 -14.17 -9.77 4.00
CA ALA A 230 -13.49 -8.50 4.22
C ALA A 230 -11.96 -8.65 4.25
N MET A 231 -11.45 -9.75 4.81
CA MET A 231 -10.02 -10.07 4.84
C MET A 231 -9.47 -10.39 3.44
N VAL A 232 -10.17 -11.20 2.64
CA VAL A 232 -9.78 -11.49 1.26
C VAL A 232 -9.73 -10.22 0.42
N PHE A 233 -10.75 -9.35 0.56
CA PHE A 233 -10.75 -8.02 -0.07
C PHE A 233 -9.55 -7.18 0.36
N LEU A 234 -9.29 -7.12 1.67
CA LEU A 234 -8.16 -6.37 2.21
C LEU A 234 -6.83 -6.85 1.63
N LEU A 235 -6.60 -8.17 1.63
CA LEU A 235 -5.35 -8.77 1.17
C LEU A 235 -5.15 -8.56 -0.33
N LEU A 236 -6.20 -8.76 -1.13
CA LEU A 236 -6.13 -8.48 -2.57
C LEU A 236 -5.77 -7.02 -2.84
N PHE A 237 -6.42 -6.08 -2.12
CA PHE A 237 -6.27 -4.66 -2.38
C PHE A 237 -4.94 -4.10 -1.88
N ALA A 238 -4.61 -4.42 -0.61
CA ALA A 238 -3.39 -3.95 0.03
C ALA A 238 -2.15 -4.64 -0.55
N GLY A 239 -2.27 -5.89 -0.98
CA GLY A 239 -1.15 -6.69 -1.43
C GLY A 239 -0.62 -6.30 -2.81
N HIS A 240 -1.48 -5.89 -3.76
CA HIS A 240 -0.97 -5.60 -5.10
C HIS A 240 -0.74 -4.11 -5.38
N GLU A 241 -1.64 -3.23 -4.96
CA GLU A 241 -1.60 -1.83 -5.38
C GLU A 241 -0.39 -1.09 -4.81
N THR A 242 -0.10 -1.29 -3.54
CA THR A 242 1.02 -0.63 -2.86
C THR A 242 2.38 -1.06 -3.43
N THR A 243 2.54 -2.35 -3.70
CA THR A 243 3.76 -2.90 -4.31
C THR A 243 3.89 -2.49 -5.79
N THR A 244 2.78 -2.38 -6.53
CA THR A 244 2.80 -1.78 -7.88
C THR A 244 3.47 -0.41 -7.86
N HIS A 245 3.15 0.43 -6.86
CA HIS A 245 3.69 1.77 -6.76
C HIS A 245 5.11 1.82 -6.20
N LEU A 246 5.50 0.85 -5.39
CA LEU A 246 6.90 0.65 -5.03
C LEU A 246 7.72 0.33 -6.28
N ILE A 247 7.31 -0.68 -7.06
CA ILE A 247 8.04 -1.11 -8.26
C ILE A 247 8.11 0.01 -9.30
N SER A 248 6.97 0.59 -9.68
CA SER A 248 6.93 1.64 -10.70
C SER A 248 7.69 2.91 -10.28
N GLY A 249 7.58 3.30 -9.00
CA GLY A 249 8.33 4.43 -8.45
C GLY A 249 9.84 4.16 -8.42
N SER A 250 10.27 2.96 -8.04
CA SER A 250 11.69 2.57 -8.03
C SER A 250 12.29 2.59 -9.43
N VAL A 251 11.59 2.02 -10.41
CA VAL A 251 12.03 2.05 -11.82
C VAL A 251 12.09 3.50 -12.32
N PHE A 252 11.09 4.33 -12.05
CA PHE A 252 11.09 5.74 -12.45
C PHE A 252 12.30 6.48 -11.87
N GLU A 253 12.60 6.30 -10.58
CA GLU A 253 13.75 6.96 -9.95
C GLU A 253 15.10 6.44 -10.51
N LEU A 254 15.23 5.15 -10.81
CA LEU A 254 16.45 4.61 -11.42
C LEU A 254 16.63 5.10 -12.88
N LEU A 255 15.55 5.23 -13.64
CA LEU A 255 15.62 5.76 -15.02
C LEU A 255 15.93 7.27 -15.06
N LYS A 256 15.61 8.01 -14.00
CA LYS A 256 15.98 9.43 -13.84
C LYS A 256 17.41 9.63 -13.36
N ASN A 257 18.00 8.65 -12.68
CA ASN A 257 19.28 8.74 -12.01
C ASN A 257 20.20 7.61 -12.47
N PRO A 258 20.83 7.73 -13.64
CA PRO A 258 21.67 6.67 -14.19
C PRO A 258 22.79 6.20 -13.24
N ASP A 259 23.45 7.11 -12.53
CA ASP A 259 24.52 6.77 -11.57
C ASP A 259 24.02 5.82 -10.46
N LEU A 260 22.79 6.01 -9.95
CA LEU A 260 22.19 5.12 -8.94
C LEU A 260 21.85 3.76 -9.53
N ARG A 261 21.41 3.75 -10.78
CA ARG A 261 21.14 2.53 -11.53
C ARG A 261 22.42 1.75 -11.77
N ASP A 262 23.46 2.37 -12.31
CA ASP A 262 24.75 1.76 -12.56
C ASP A 262 25.34 1.16 -11.28
N TRP A 263 25.30 1.90 -10.16
CA TRP A 263 25.72 1.40 -8.85
C TRP A 263 24.97 0.12 -8.43
N LEU A 264 23.67 0.02 -8.72
CA LEU A 264 22.88 -1.17 -8.40
C LEU A 264 23.15 -2.33 -9.36
N GLU A 265 23.32 -2.04 -10.66
CA GLU A 265 23.59 -3.04 -11.70
C GLU A 265 24.97 -3.67 -11.57
N GLU A 266 25.99 -2.92 -11.07
CA GLU A 266 27.31 -3.47 -10.76
C GLU A 266 27.27 -4.65 -9.78
N ASP A 267 26.34 -4.60 -8.78
CA ASP A 267 26.23 -5.65 -7.76
C ASP A 267 24.80 -5.77 -7.25
N TRP A 268 24.07 -6.73 -7.78
CA TRP A 268 22.67 -7.00 -7.38
C TRP A 268 22.50 -7.52 -5.95
N SER A 269 23.57 -7.81 -5.20
CA SER A 269 23.46 -8.08 -3.75
C SER A 269 23.06 -6.83 -2.95
N ARG A 270 23.22 -5.64 -3.53
CA ARG A 270 22.85 -4.34 -2.95
C ARG A 270 21.34 -4.05 -3.01
N VAL A 271 20.56 -4.87 -3.72
CA VAL A 271 19.14 -4.59 -4.00
C VAL A 271 18.28 -4.51 -2.73
N ASP A 272 18.59 -5.27 -1.70
CA ASP A 272 17.86 -5.21 -0.42
C ASP A 272 18.00 -3.83 0.21
N LEU A 273 19.21 -3.26 0.20
CA LEU A 273 19.46 -1.91 0.69
C LEU A 273 18.72 -0.86 -0.14
N ALA A 274 18.75 -1.02 -1.47
CA ALA A 274 18.06 -0.13 -2.39
C ALA A 274 16.53 -0.15 -2.18
N VAL A 275 15.93 -1.32 -1.95
CA VAL A 275 14.49 -1.46 -1.69
C VAL A 275 14.08 -0.76 -0.39
N GLU A 276 14.88 -0.81 0.68
CA GLU A 276 14.60 -0.04 1.91
C GLU A 276 14.60 1.47 1.65
N GLU A 277 15.53 1.95 0.83
CA GLU A 277 15.57 3.38 0.50
C GLU A 277 14.42 3.79 -0.43
N PHE A 278 14.03 2.95 -1.40
CA PHE A 278 12.84 3.21 -2.20
C PHE A 278 11.57 3.23 -1.33
N LEU A 279 11.44 2.33 -0.36
CA LEU A 279 10.33 2.35 0.60
C LEU A 279 10.28 3.66 1.37
N ARG A 280 11.42 4.17 1.82
CA ARG A 280 11.53 5.45 2.52
C ARG A 280 11.18 6.63 1.61
N PHE A 281 11.82 6.69 0.44
CA PHE A 281 11.77 7.86 -0.44
C PHE A 281 10.45 7.98 -1.20
N ILE A 282 9.95 6.86 -1.73
CA ILE A 282 8.69 6.84 -2.48
C ILE A 282 7.51 6.89 -1.52
N THR A 283 7.56 6.11 -0.44
CA THR A 283 6.48 5.96 0.54
C THR A 283 5.13 5.78 -0.18
N PRO A 284 4.84 4.64 -0.82
CA PRO A 284 3.63 4.47 -1.63
C PRO A 284 2.34 4.83 -0.89
N VAL A 285 2.24 4.46 0.39
CA VAL A 285 1.15 4.87 1.29
C VAL A 285 1.57 6.12 2.04
N GLN A 286 1.01 7.27 1.68
CA GLN A 286 1.39 8.58 2.23
C GLN A 286 0.83 8.82 3.63
N PHE A 287 -0.34 8.25 3.94
CA PHE A 287 -1.05 8.43 5.20
C PHE A 287 -1.61 7.11 5.71
N THR A 288 -1.62 6.94 7.03
CA THR A 288 -2.35 5.84 7.67
C THR A 288 -3.85 6.06 7.60
N LYS A 289 -4.65 5.06 8.01
CA LYS A 289 -6.06 5.30 8.28
C LYS A 289 -6.24 6.27 9.45
N PRO A 290 -7.35 7.06 9.46
CA PRO A 290 -7.65 7.94 10.58
C PRO A 290 -7.95 7.14 11.85
N ARG A 291 -7.60 7.73 13.00
CA ARG A 291 -7.90 7.23 14.32
C ARG A 291 -8.68 8.29 15.10
N TYR A 292 -9.46 7.87 16.06
CA TYR A 292 -10.10 8.75 17.04
C TYR A 292 -9.22 8.93 18.27
N VAL A 293 -9.20 10.15 18.80
CA VAL A 293 -8.63 10.47 20.13
C VAL A 293 -9.66 10.10 21.18
N ARG A 294 -9.32 9.20 22.12
CA ARG A 294 -10.26 8.68 23.15
C ARG A 294 -10.45 9.59 24.35
N LYS A 295 -9.48 10.46 24.63
CA LYS A 295 -9.49 11.40 25.76
C LYS A 295 -8.75 12.67 25.38
N ASP A 296 -9.02 13.76 26.10
CA ASP A 296 -8.25 14.99 25.90
C ASP A 296 -6.78 14.74 26.20
N ILE A 297 -5.90 15.14 25.29
CA ILE A 297 -4.45 14.97 25.42
C ILE A 297 -3.71 16.16 24.84
N GLU A 298 -2.44 16.27 25.20
CA GLU A 298 -1.48 17.12 24.52
C GLU A 298 -0.50 16.24 23.72
N LEU A 299 -0.37 16.51 22.41
CA LEU A 299 0.52 15.80 21.50
C LEU A 299 1.41 16.82 20.79
N GLY A 300 2.72 16.77 21.03
CA GLY A 300 3.67 17.70 20.42
C GLY A 300 3.36 19.18 20.70
N GLY A 301 2.86 19.50 21.88
CA GLY A 301 2.46 20.86 22.27
C GLY A 301 1.08 21.30 21.77
N VAL A 302 0.33 20.41 21.10
CA VAL A 302 -1.01 20.70 20.57
C VAL A 302 -2.06 19.95 21.38
N LYS A 303 -3.10 20.66 21.85
CA LYS A 303 -4.24 20.06 22.54
C LYS A 303 -5.21 19.43 21.56
N LEU A 304 -5.46 18.15 21.74
CA LEU A 304 -6.43 17.35 21.00
C LEU A 304 -7.57 16.97 21.93
N ALA A 305 -8.80 17.18 21.48
CA ALA A 305 -9.99 16.84 22.25
C ALA A 305 -10.44 15.39 22.02
N LYS A 306 -11.13 14.81 23.00
CA LYS A 306 -11.83 13.52 22.80
C LYS A 306 -12.75 13.58 21.59
N GLY A 307 -12.62 12.63 20.66
CA GLY A 307 -13.40 12.54 19.43
C GLY A 307 -12.73 13.19 18.22
N ASP A 308 -11.65 13.93 18.40
CA ASP A 308 -10.84 14.40 17.29
C ASP A 308 -10.33 13.22 16.44
N LYS A 309 -10.06 13.49 15.16
CA LYS A 309 -9.46 12.53 14.25
C LYS A 309 -8.01 12.89 14.00
N ILE A 310 -7.15 11.88 13.98
CA ILE A 310 -5.72 12.04 13.63
C ILE A 310 -5.30 10.96 12.63
N MET A 311 -4.44 11.32 11.69
CA MET A 311 -3.75 10.42 10.77
C MET A 311 -2.24 10.64 10.91
N VAL A 312 -1.47 9.58 10.77
CA VAL A 312 -0.01 9.73 10.63
C VAL A 312 0.33 9.92 9.16
N MET A 313 1.07 10.99 8.85
CA MET A 313 1.63 11.20 7.53
C MET A 313 2.96 10.42 7.43
N LEU A 314 2.89 9.21 6.89
CA LEU A 314 4.06 8.32 6.75
C LEU A 314 5.14 8.96 5.88
N ALA A 315 4.75 9.67 4.83
CA ALA A 315 5.68 10.41 3.99
C ALA A 315 6.47 11.47 4.79
N ALA A 316 5.78 12.25 5.64
CA ALA A 316 6.46 13.24 6.48
C ALA A 316 7.37 12.59 7.52
N ALA A 317 6.96 11.45 8.08
CA ALA A 317 7.78 10.69 9.01
C ALA A 317 9.05 10.15 8.35
N ASN A 318 8.94 9.59 7.14
CA ASN A 318 10.08 9.07 6.37
C ASN A 318 11.02 10.18 5.85
N MET A 319 10.51 11.39 5.71
CA MET A 319 11.25 12.59 5.33
C MET A 319 11.61 13.47 6.55
N ASP A 320 11.50 12.96 7.78
CA ASP A 320 11.93 13.71 8.98
C ASP A 320 13.46 13.76 9.05
N PRO A 321 14.10 14.95 8.97
CA PRO A 321 15.56 15.08 8.99
C PRO A 321 16.20 14.64 10.32
N ARG A 322 15.40 14.58 11.41
CA ARG A 322 15.86 14.07 12.71
C ARG A 322 15.99 12.55 12.72
N ALA A 323 15.24 11.85 11.88
CA ALA A 323 15.30 10.40 11.76
C ALA A 323 16.22 9.97 10.60
N ASN A 324 16.17 10.69 9.50
CA ASN A 324 16.90 10.44 8.26
C ASN A 324 17.56 11.75 7.78
N PRO A 325 18.85 11.96 8.03
CA PRO A 325 19.57 13.13 7.50
C PRO A 325 19.44 13.23 5.97
N ASP A 326 19.38 14.46 5.43
CA ASP A 326 19.19 14.74 4.02
C ASP A 326 18.02 13.92 3.40
N PRO A 327 16.80 14.05 3.94
CA PRO A 327 15.70 13.14 3.64
C PRO A 327 15.19 13.28 2.19
N ASP A 328 15.40 14.43 1.56
CA ASP A 328 15.02 14.72 0.18
C ASP A 328 15.97 14.10 -0.85
N ARG A 329 17.14 13.63 -0.42
CA ARG A 329 18.08 12.93 -1.26
C ARG A 329 17.76 11.43 -1.29
N LEU A 330 17.58 10.88 -2.50
CA LEU A 330 17.58 9.44 -2.72
C LEU A 330 18.99 8.90 -2.60
N ASP A 331 19.23 8.07 -1.60
CA ASP A 331 20.55 7.49 -1.31
C ASP A 331 20.44 5.99 -1.09
N LEU A 332 20.68 5.21 -2.14
CA LEU A 332 20.57 3.74 -2.09
C LEU A 332 21.55 3.08 -1.09
N GLN A 333 22.51 3.83 -0.57
CA GLN A 333 23.48 3.38 0.42
C GLN A 333 23.14 3.82 1.84
N ARG A 334 21.99 4.46 2.06
CA ARG A 334 21.59 5.03 3.35
C ARG A 334 21.66 4.02 4.50
N LYS A 335 22.47 4.33 5.47
CA LYS A 335 22.63 3.58 6.73
C LYS A 335 22.87 4.55 7.91
N PRO A 336 22.07 4.50 8.98
CA PRO A 336 20.84 3.70 9.13
C PRO A 336 19.71 4.25 8.26
N ASN A 337 18.84 3.37 7.76
CA ASN A 337 17.59 3.74 7.11
C ASN A 337 16.42 3.52 8.09
N ARG A 338 15.87 4.60 8.61
CA ARG A 338 14.85 4.56 9.66
C ARG A 338 13.49 4.95 9.09
N HIS A 339 12.94 4.12 8.23
CA HIS A 339 11.62 4.40 7.66
C HIS A 339 10.50 3.65 8.38
N ILE A 340 9.30 4.23 8.32
CA ILE A 340 8.05 3.63 8.79
C ILE A 340 7.05 3.46 7.62
N ALA A 341 7.53 3.16 6.42
CA ALA A 341 6.69 2.95 5.24
C ALA A 341 5.66 1.82 5.43
N PHE A 342 5.96 0.85 6.28
CA PHE A 342 5.06 -0.24 6.66
C PHE A 342 4.22 0.04 7.92
N GLY A 343 4.23 1.28 8.41
CA GLY A 343 3.64 1.63 9.69
C GLY A 343 4.41 1.04 10.88
N THR A 344 3.82 1.16 12.07
CA THR A 344 4.31 0.56 13.32
C THR A 344 3.13 0.20 14.24
N GLY A 345 3.40 -0.48 15.36
CA GLY A 345 2.37 -0.91 16.32
C GLY A 345 1.55 -2.10 15.79
N ILE A 346 0.34 -2.27 16.30
CA ILE A 346 -0.48 -3.45 16.03
C ILE A 346 -0.83 -3.61 14.54
N HIS A 347 -0.94 -2.51 13.80
CA HIS A 347 -1.21 -2.50 12.36
C HIS A 347 0.05 -2.51 11.49
N PHE A 348 1.22 -2.87 12.02
CA PHE A 348 2.41 -3.07 11.20
C PHE A 348 2.10 -3.99 10.02
N CYS A 349 2.59 -3.64 8.83
CA CYS A 349 2.21 -4.31 7.58
C CYS A 349 2.46 -5.83 7.62
N LEU A 350 1.41 -6.61 7.39
CA LEU A 350 1.48 -8.06 7.31
C LEU A 350 2.40 -8.54 6.16
N GLY A 351 2.23 -7.91 4.99
CA GLY A 351 2.95 -8.27 3.77
C GLY A 351 4.33 -7.62 3.60
N HIS A 352 4.92 -7.09 4.68
CA HIS A 352 6.17 -6.32 4.59
C HIS A 352 7.35 -7.11 3.98
N GLN A 353 7.43 -8.41 4.25
CA GLN A 353 8.46 -9.29 3.66
C GLN A 353 8.17 -9.57 2.19
N LEU A 354 6.89 -9.89 1.86
CA LEU A 354 6.47 -10.14 0.49
C LEU A 354 6.73 -8.94 -0.42
N ALA A 355 6.39 -7.74 0.02
CA ALA A 355 6.63 -6.51 -0.73
C ALA A 355 8.13 -6.26 -1.02
N ARG A 356 9.01 -6.62 -0.07
CA ARG A 356 10.47 -6.56 -0.26
C ARG A 356 10.94 -7.57 -1.30
N ILE A 357 10.46 -8.81 -1.21
CA ILE A 357 10.79 -9.86 -2.18
C ILE A 357 10.33 -9.44 -3.58
N GLU A 358 9.08 -9.02 -3.72
CA GLU A 358 8.53 -8.55 -5.00
C GLU A 358 9.32 -7.36 -5.55
N GLY A 359 9.66 -6.38 -4.71
CA GLY A 359 10.45 -5.22 -5.11
C GLY A 359 11.83 -5.61 -5.67
N ARG A 360 12.58 -6.47 -4.94
CA ARG A 360 13.91 -6.89 -5.40
C ARG A 360 13.87 -7.79 -6.62
N CYS A 361 12.94 -8.73 -6.69
CA CYS A 361 12.77 -9.59 -7.86
C CYS A 361 12.39 -8.79 -9.09
N ALA A 362 11.42 -7.85 -8.95
CA ALA A 362 11.00 -7.01 -10.05
C ALA A 362 12.15 -6.16 -10.63
N LEU A 363 12.94 -5.53 -9.79
CA LEU A 363 14.08 -4.73 -10.25
C LEU A 363 15.15 -5.59 -10.94
N LYS A 364 15.51 -6.72 -10.33
CA LYS A 364 16.49 -7.67 -10.92
C LYS A 364 16.04 -8.18 -12.27
N SER A 365 14.80 -8.68 -12.38
CA SER A 365 14.25 -9.22 -13.63
C SER A 365 14.24 -8.16 -14.73
N LEU A 366 13.72 -6.98 -14.42
CA LEU A 366 13.53 -5.93 -15.41
C LEU A 366 14.87 -5.44 -15.98
N PHE A 367 15.80 -5.03 -15.13
CA PHE A 367 17.06 -4.43 -15.57
C PHE A 367 18.06 -5.44 -16.10
N ARG A 368 18.01 -6.71 -15.67
CA ARG A 368 18.80 -7.78 -16.31
C ARG A 368 18.32 -8.08 -17.72
N ARG A 369 17.00 -8.02 -17.94
CA ARG A 369 16.40 -8.29 -19.26
C ARG A 369 16.54 -7.10 -20.20
N TRP A 370 16.45 -5.90 -19.67
CA TRP A 370 16.48 -4.64 -20.41
C TRP A 370 17.50 -3.66 -19.83
N PRO A 371 18.81 -3.96 -19.96
CA PRO A 371 19.88 -3.12 -19.39
C PRO A 371 19.95 -1.72 -20.01
N ALA A 372 19.42 -1.52 -21.23
CA ALA A 372 19.33 -0.22 -21.89
C ALA A 372 17.93 0.45 -21.74
N LEU A 373 17.06 -0.03 -20.82
CA LEU A 373 15.73 0.52 -20.60
C LEU A 373 15.78 2.03 -20.35
N THR A 374 14.93 2.79 -21.03
CA THR A 374 14.81 4.24 -20.88
C THR A 374 13.36 4.67 -20.74
N LEU A 375 13.14 5.89 -20.22
CA LEU A 375 11.85 6.55 -20.35
C LEU A 375 11.59 6.90 -21.81
N ALA A 376 10.36 6.66 -22.29
CA ALA A 376 9.94 7.03 -23.63
C ALA A 376 9.39 8.47 -23.74
N VAL A 377 9.32 9.17 -22.61
CA VAL A 377 8.86 10.57 -22.50
C VAL A 377 9.76 11.32 -21.53
N ASP A 378 9.71 12.66 -21.56
CA ASP A 378 10.42 13.47 -20.58
C ASP A 378 9.90 13.17 -19.15
N PRO A 379 10.78 13.07 -18.13
CA PRO A 379 10.36 12.82 -16.75
C PRO A 379 9.31 13.81 -16.24
N SER A 380 9.27 15.03 -16.73
CA SER A 380 8.29 16.07 -16.36
C SER A 380 6.88 15.80 -16.90
N GLU A 381 6.74 14.93 -17.91
CA GLU A 381 5.45 14.54 -18.47
C GLU A 381 4.79 13.40 -17.66
N ILE A 382 5.54 12.72 -16.79
CA ILE A 382 4.99 11.67 -15.93
C ILE A 382 3.98 12.27 -14.96
N THR A 383 2.81 11.65 -14.90
CA THR A 383 1.69 12.08 -14.06
C THR A 383 1.37 11.06 -12.98
N TRP A 384 0.85 11.56 -11.86
CA TRP A 384 0.39 10.76 -10.74
C TRP A 384 -1.13 10.75 -10.64
N ARG A 385 -1.67 9.65 -10.15
CA ARG A 385 -3.11 9.53 -9.88
C ARG A 385 -3.52 10.48 -8.77
N LYS A 386 -4.56 11.25 -8.99
CA LYS A 386 -5.14 12.17 -8.00
C LYS A 386 -5.91 11.39 -6.93
N ARG A 387 -5.20 10.58 -6.16
CA ARG A 387 -5.76 9.74 -5.10
C ARG A 387 -5.17 10.12 -3.75
N PRO A 388 -5.99 10.67 -2.83
CA PRO A 388 -5.51 11.06 -1.51
C PRO A 388 -4.90 9.88 -0.76
N GLY A 389 -3.71 10.08 -0.21
CA GLY A 389 -3.05 9.09 0.63
C GLY A 389 -2.26 8.02 -0.11
N LEU A 390 -2.21 8.03 -1.46
CA LEU A 390 -1.37 7.13 -2.24
C LEU A 390 -0.52 7.91 -3.24
N LYS A 391 0.81 7.65 -3.28
CA LYS A 391 1.70 8.15 -4.32
C LYS A 391 1.79 7.11 -5.43
N ALA A 392 1.07 7.33 -6.51
CA ALA A 392 0.83 6.36 -7.57
C ALA A 392 1.09 6.95 -8.94
N ILE A 393 2.09 6.47 -9.66
CA ILE A 393 2.30 6.83 -11.08
C ILE A 393 1.11 6.30 -11.89
N ASP A 394 0.57 7.12 -12.77
CA ASP A 394 -0.58 6.73 -13.60
C ASP A 394 -0.15 5.84 -14.76
N HIS A 395 0.79 6.32 -15.56
CA HIS A 395 1.42 5.59 -16.66
C HIS A 395 2.93 5.85 -16.64
N LEU A 396 3.72 4.83 -16.96
CA LEU A 396 5.18 4.93 -17.07
C LEU A 396 5.63 4.37 -18.42
N PRO A 397 5.58 5.21 -19.49
CA PRO A 397 6.01 4.79 -20.82
C PRO A 397 7.52 4.56 -20.85
N VAL A 398 7.94 3.36 -21.26
CA VAL A 398 9.35 2.96 -21.36
C VAL A 398 9.65 2.39 -22.75
N ALA A 399 10.92 2.48 -23.14
CA ALA A 399 11.46 1.90 -24.37
C ALA A 399 12.68 1.04 -24.05
N PRO A 400 13.00 0.02 -24.89
CA PRO A 400 14.10 -0.91 -24.62
C PRO A 400 15.49 -0.26 -24.69
N GLY A 401 15.58 0.98 -25.16
CA GLY A 401 16.83 1.65 -25.46
C GLY A 401 17.48 1.16 -26.75
N SER A 402 18.54 1.79 -27.15
CA SER A 402 19.33 1.41 -28.34
C SER A 402 20.56 0.62 -27.94
#